data_8c0fcef5db53bf6f4f71e4045891e3a7
#
_entry.id   8c0fcef5db53bf6f4f71e4045891e3a7
#
_cell.length_a   1.000
_cell.length_b   1.000
_cell.length_c   1.000
_cell.angle_alpha   90.00
_cell.angle_beta   90.00
_cell.angle_gamma   90.00
#
_symmetry.space_group_name_H-M   'P 1'
#
loop_
_entity.id
_entity.type
_entity.pdbx_description
1 polymer ?
#
loop_
_entity_poly.entity_id
_entity_poly.type
_entity_poly.pdbx_seq_one_letter_code
_entity_poly.pdbx_strand_id
1 'polypeptide(L)'
;MRKKLITLISALLVLSFFIGCGSQASIMKKSDNYIDTIFFEDVTTFKVTSKCVKNGKWMDKISNTDHGENISPDLSWEAVDGATQYQVIMIDGNWLHMDVSTSDTSLAEGAIAGKGAKGSRYVGPYPPLGATHTYSVFVFALKNEPGKFYMGFDGGGNSINDIYKGLNTDADGNTGNVIAYGRLDGNYKKKK
;
A
#
# COMPACT_ATOMS: atom_id res chain seq x y z
N MET A 1 73.97 -2.40 21.28
CA MET A 1 73.21 -1.85 20.14
C MET A 1 71.92 -2.65 20.00
N ARG A 2 70.80 -2.15 20.51
CA ARG A 2 69.46 -2.79 20.43
C ARG A 2 68.65 -2.05 19.33
N LYS A 3 68.35 -2.72 18.22
CA LYS A 3 67.47 -2.21 17.17
C LYS A 3 66.02 -2.29 17.65
N LYS A 4 65.34 -1.16 17.74
CA LYS A 4 63.89 -1.09 17.96
C LYS A 4 63.15 -1.36 16.66
N LEU A 5 62.36 -2.42 16.68
CA LEU A 5 61.44 -2.76 15.58
C LEU A 5 60.17 -1.95 15.75
N ILE A 6 59.89 -1.04 14.85
CA ILE A 6 58.65 -0.25 14.85
C ILE A 6 57.64 -1.05 14.01
N THR A 7 56.62 -1.57 14.71
CA THR A 7 55.49 -2.26 14.04
C THR A 7 54.50 -1.19 13.62
N LEU A 8 54.37 -0.98 12.32
CA LEU A 8 53.27 -0.15 11.75
C LEU A 8 51.97 -0.97 11.80
N ILE A 9 51.04 -0.59 12.63
CA ILE A 9 49.66 -1.09 12.59
C ILE A 9 48.91 -0.30 11.56
N SER A 10 48.64 -0.92 10.42
CA SER A 10 47.82 -0.38 9.37
C SER A 10 46.35 -0.54 9.80
N ALA A 11 45.72 0.54 10.29
CA ALA A 11 44.30 0.57 10.56
C ALA A 11 43.53 0.58 9.23
N LEU A 12 42.98 -0.57 8.86
CA LEU A 12 42.08 -0.70 7.73
C LEU A 12 40.72 -0.09 8.10
N LEU A 13 40.48 1.12 7.66
CA LEU A 13 39.20 1.79 7.83
C LEU A 13 38.20 1.16 6.86
N VAL A 14 37.39 0.20 7.35
CA VAL A 14 36.27 -0.35 6.57
C VAL A 14 35.19 0.73 6.54
N LEU A 15 35.14 1.47 5.43
CA LEU A 15 34.06 2.40 5.13
C LEU A 15 32.84 1.59 4.70
N SER A 16 31.98 1.27 5.64
CA SER A 16 30.68 0.63 5.37
C SER A 16 29.81 1.66 4.64
N PHE A 17 29.77 1.55 3.31
CA PHE A 17 28.75 2.23 2.52
C PHE A 17 27.40 1.59 2.84
N PHE A 18 26.65 2.21 3.74
CA PHE A 18 25.21 2.01 3.79
C PHE A 18 24.64 2.57 2.49
N ILE A 19 24.49 1.70 1.49
CA ILE A 19 23.64 2.01 0.35
C ILE A 19 22.22 2.00 0.93
N GLY A 20 21.78 3.18 1.36
CA GLY A 20 20.39 3.42 1.63
C GLY A 20 19.65 3.14 0.33
N CYS A 21 18.93 2.01 0.28
CA CYS A 21 17.97 1.73 -0.76
C CYS A 21 16.82 2.72 -0.56
N GLY A 22 17.06 3.97 -0.98
CA GLY A 22 16.00 4.95 -1.15
C GLY A 22 15.06 4.34 -2.17
N SER A 23 13.87 3.92 -1.72
CA SER A 23 12.78 3.60 -2.62
C SER A 23 12.61 4.83 -3.52
N GLN A 24 13.04 4.74 -4.77
CA GLN A 24 12.61 5.68 -5.78
C GLN A 24 11.10 5.50 -5.86
N ALA A 25 10.38 6.33 -5.11
CA ALA A 25 9.00 6.59 -5.43
C ALA A 25 9.01 7.00 -6.90
N SER A 26 8.55 6.14 -7.78
CA SER A 26 8.40 6.48 -9.18
C SER A 26 7.57 7.75 -9.19
N ILE A 27 8.13 8.85 -9.72
CA ILE A 27 7.40 10.11 -9.88
C ILE A 27 6.30 9.81 -10.87
N MET A 28 5.17 9.36 -10.34
CA MET A 28 4.00 9.09 -11.15
C MET A 28 3.44 10.44 -11.60
N LYS A 29 3.13 10.54 -12.88
CA LYS A 29 2.43 11.71 -13.39
C LYS A 29 1.12 11.84 -12.60
N LYS A 30 0.96 12.95 -11.86
CA LYS A 30 -0.26 13.23 -11.09
C LYS A 30 -1.46 13.10 -12.05
N SER A 31 -2.45 12.34 -11.63
CA SER A 31 -3.76 12.28 -12.28
C SER A 31 -4.69 13.28 -11.61
N ASP A 32 -5.85 13.56 -12.21
CA ASP A 32 -6.80 14.55 -11.70
C ASP A 32 -7.32 14.25 -10.29
N ASN A 33 -7.16 13.01 -9.83
CA ASN A 33 -7.62 12.53 -8.52
C ASN A 33 -6.48 12.04 -7.61
N TYR A 34 -5.22 12.33 -7.95
CA TYR A 34 -4.08 11.88 -7.16
C TYR A 34 -4.13 12.45 -5.75
N ILE A 35 -4.05 11.55 -4.76
CA ILE A 35 -3.92 11.93 -3.36
C ILE A 35 -2.45 11.93 -2.99
N ASP A 36 -1.91 13.11 -2.70
CA ASP A 36 -0.60 13.23 -2.09
C ASP A 36 -0.76 12.98 -0.58
N THR A 37 -0.36 11.80 -0.14
CA THR A 37 -0.52 11.41 1.26
C THR A 37 0.77 11.61 2.02
N ILE A 38 0.97 12.78 2.57
CA ILE A 38 1.96 13.04 3.61
C ILE A 38 1.30 12.91 5.01
N PHE A 39 0.13 12.30 5.09
CA PHE A 39 -0.73 12.36 6.27
C PHE A 39 -0.33 11.44 7.41
N PHE A 40 0.62 10.56 7.17
CA PHE A 40 1.08 9.59 8.15
C PHE A 40 2.53 9.87 8.51
N GLU A 41 2.83 11.17 8.75
CA GLU A 41 4.08 11.59 9.36
C GLU A 41 4.27 10.80 10.66
N ASP A 42 5.48 10.35 10.93
CA ASP A 42 5.84 9.52 12.10
C ASP A 42 5.36 8.06 12.09
N VAL A 43 4.75 7.56 11.01
CA VAL A 43 4.44 6.14 10.86
C VAL A 43 5.47 5.46 9.96
N THR A 44 6.05 4.37 10.46
CA THR A 44 7.01 3.56 9.69
C THR A 44 6.38 3.06 8.39
N THR A 45 7.19 3.01 7.31
CA THR A 45 6.72 2.53 6.02
C THR A 45 7.38 1.23 5.61
N PHE A 46 6.65 0.39 4.85
CA PHE A 46 7.17 -0.81 4.23
C PHE A 46 6.76 -0.89 2.76
N LYS A 47 7.44 -1.76 2.01
CA LYS A 47 7.20 -1.92 0.58
C LYS A 47 6.00 -2.83 0.31
N VAL A 48 5.09 -2.38 -0.56
CA VAL A 48 4.03 -3.19 -1.15
C VAL A 48 4.32 -3.40 -2.63
N THR A 49 4.12 -4.60 -3.14
CA THR A 49 4.34 -4.97 -4.54
C THR A 49 3.13 -5.68 -5.13
N SER A 50 2.99 -5.62 -6.46
CA SER A 50 2.01 -6.35 -7.24
C SER A 50 2.56 -6.66 -8.64
N LYS A 51 2.29 -7.85 -9.14
CA LYS A 51 2.56 -8.22 -10.53
C LYS A 51 1.57 -7.56 -11.51
N CYS A 52 0.45 -7.06 -10.97
CA CYS A 52 -0.58 -6.35 -11.74
C CYS A 52 -0.23 -4.88 -11.99
N VAL A 53 0.88 -4.36 -11.45
CA VAL A 53 1.40 -3.02 -11.74
C VAL A 53 2.65 -3.14 -12.61
N LYS A 54 2.62 -2.54 -13.80
CA LYS A 54 3.77 -2.45 -14.71
C LYS A 54 3.99 -1.00 -15.13
N ASN A 55 5.22 -0.50 -14.92
CA ASN A 55 5.60 0.88 -15.26
C ASN A 55 4.62 1.92 -14.68
N GLY A 56 4.20 1.74 -13.42
CA GLY A 56 3.26 2.63 -12.73
C GLY A 56 1.82 2.58 -13.27
N LYS A 57 1.44 1.51 -13.97
CA LYS A 57 0.08 1.34 -14.50
C LYS A 57 -0.49 0.00 -14.06
N TRP A 58 -1.74 0.01 -13.65
CA TRP A 58 -2.52 -1.20 -13.42
C TRP A 58 -2.83 -1.90 -14.75
N MET A 59 -2.79 -3.23 -14.74
CA MET A 59 -3.15 -4.06 -15.90
C MET A 59 -4.66 -4.06 -16.09
N ASP A 60 -5.10 -4.22 -17.35
CA ASP A 60 -6.52 -4.21 -17.71
C ASP A 60 -7.35 -5.25 -16.94
N LYS A 61 -6.82 -6.45 -16.72
CA LYS A 61 -7.53 -7.56 -16.08
C LYS A 61 -8.12 -7.24 -14.72
N ILE A 62 -7.51 -6.32 -13.95
CA ILE A 62 -8.05 -5.92 -12.66
C ILE A 62 -9.20 -4.93 -12.76
N SER A 63 -9.40 -4.30 -13.92
CA SER A 63 -10.41 -3.25 -14.10
C SER A 63 -11.83 -3.80 -14.22
N ASN A 64 -12.80 -2.98 -13.80
CA ASN A 64 -14.23 -3.22 -14.01
C ASN A 64 -14.71 -2.54 -15.29
N THR A 65 -13.95 -2.70 -16.40
CA THR A 65 -14.28 -2.18 -17.74
C THR A 65 -14.51 -3.32 -18.71
N ASP A 66 -14.98 -3.02 -19.91
CA ASP A 66 -15.19 -4.02 -20.98
C ASP A 66 -13.87 -4.70 -21.43
N HIS A 67 -12.73 -4.13 -21.05
CA HIS A 67 -11.40 -4.68 -21.31
C HIS A 67 -10.79 -5.40 -20.08
N GLY A 68 -11.52 -5.46 -18.97
CA GLY A 68 -11.09 -6.07 -17.72
C GLY A 68 -11.92 -7.28 -17.33
N GLU A 69 -11.46 -7.96 -16.30
CA GLU A 69 -12.11 -9.15 -15.74
C GLU A 69 -12.63 -8.89 -14.32
N ASN A 70 -12.38 -7.67 -13.81
CA ASN A 70 -12.71 -7.28 -12.44
C ASN A 70 -12.13 -8.23 -11.39
N ILE A 71 -10.91 -8.73 -11.62
CA ILE A 71 -10.18 -9.64 -10.73
C ILE A 71 -9.34 -8.81 -9.76
N SER A 72 -9.42 -9.07 -8.46
CA SER A 72 -8.58 -8.38 -7.48
C SER A 72 -7.09 -8.62 -7.76
N PRO A 73 -6.21 -7.60 -7.60
CA PRO A 73 -4.79 -7.77 -7.87
C PRO A 73 -4.13 -8.70 -6.84
N ASP A 74 -3.04 -9.35 -7.24
CA ASP A 74 -2.09 -9.90 -6.29
C ASP A 74 -1.40 -8.75 -5.54
N LEU A 75 -1.14 -8.94 -4.26
CA LEU A 75 -0.38 -8.01 -3.43
C LEU A 75 0.58 -8.80 -2.54
N SER A 76 1.74 -8.22 -2.25
CA SER A 76 2.71 -8.83 -1.34
C SER A 76 3.52 -7.76 -0.61
N TRP A 77 3.81 -8.02 0.66
CA TRP A 77 4.62 -7.16 1.53
C TRP A 77 5.41 -7.99 2.54
N GLU A 78 6.35 -7.38 3.24
CA GLU A 78 7.09 -8.02 4.31
C GLU A 78 6.30 -7.96 5.63
N ALA A 79 6.48 -8.98 6.47
CA ALA A 79 5.87 -8.99 7.79
C ALA A 79 6.40 -7.81 8.62
N VAL A 80 5.50 -7.16 9.34
CA VAL A 80 5.82 -6.05 10.25
C VAL A 80 5.84 -6.59 11.67
N ASP A 81 6.93 -6.39 12.37
CA ASP A 81 7.06 -6.84 13.76
C ASP A 81 6.01 -6.19 14.66
N GLY A 82 5.34 -6.98 15.46
CA GLY A 82 4.23 -6.55 16.31
C GLY A 82 2.87 -6.41 15.62
N ALA A 83 2.78 -6.64 14.31
CA ALA A 83 1.49 -6.69 13.62
C ALA A 83 0.79 -8.04 13.84
N THR A 84 -0.49 -8.01 14.18
CA THR A 84 -1.33 -9.20 14.28
C THR A 84 -2.22 -9.37 13.04
N GLN A 85 -2.45 -8.26 12.32
CA GLN A 85 -3.26 -8.24 11.11
C GLN A 85 -2.94 -7.03 10.23
N TYR A 86 -3.43 -7.06 9.00
CA TYR A 86 -3.30 -5.99 8.02
C TYR A 86 -4.68 -5.60 7.49
N GLN A 87 -4.91 -4.31 7.35
CA GLN A 87 -6.05 -3.78 6.60
C GLN A 87 -5.56 -3.31 5.25
N VAL A 88 -6.12 -3.88 4.18
CA VAL A 88 -5.77 -3.59 2.79
C VAL A 88 -6.89 -2.77 2.16
N ILE A 89 -6.54 -1.58 1.70
CA ILE A 89 -7.46 -0.60 1.11
C ILE A 89 -6.99 -0.28 -0.30
N MET A 90 -7.90 -0.26 -1.28
CA MET A 90 -7.66 0.36 -2.58
C MET A 90 -8.62 1.53 -2.75
N ILE A 91 -8.09 2.70 -3.07
CA ILE A 91 -8.85 3.95 -3.14
C ILE A 91 -8.48 4.76 -4.39
N ASP A 92 -9.49 5.41 -5.00
CA ASP A 92 -9.39 6.36 -6.10
C ASP A 92 -9.95 7.70 -5.60
N GLY A 93 -9.10 8.66 -5.29
CA GLY A 93 -9.53 9.87 -4.62
C GLY A 93 -10.19 9.57 -3.29
N ASN A 94 -11.52 9.63 -3.26
CA ASN A 94 -12.34 9.28 -2.10
C ASN A 94 -13.28 8.08 -2.34
N TRP A 95 -13.08 7.34 -3.44
CA TRP A 95 -13.87 6.16 -3.78
C TRP A 95 -13.17 4.89 -3.33
N LEU A 96 -13.84 4.09 -2.48
CA LEU A 96 -13.28 2.87 -1.92
C LEU A 96 -13.51 1.67 -2.86
N HIS A 97 -12.43 1.14 -3.42
CA HIS A 97 -12.41 0.06 -4.39
C HIS A 97 -12.13 -1.32 -3.78
N MET A 98 -11.40 -1.38 -2.67
CA MET A 98 -11.11 -2.62 -1.94
C MET A 98 -11.02 -2.34 -0.45
N ASP A 99 -11.52 -3.28 0.35
CA ASP A 99 -11.53 -3.22 1.81
C ASP A 99 -11.48 -4.64 2.37
N VAL A 100 -10.31 -5.06 2.83
CA VAL A 100 -10.03 -6.44 3.27
C VAL A 100 -9.11 -6.45 4.47
N SER A 101 -9.49 -7.24 5.50
CA SER A 101 -8.60 -7.58 6.60
C SER A 101 -7.97 -8.96 6.37
N THR A 102 -6.69 -9.13 6.71
CA THR A 102 -5.97 -10.40 6.63
C THR A 102 -4.86 -10.47 7.68
N SER A 103 -4.51 -11.68 8.11
CA SER A 103 -3.30 -11.95 8.89
C SER A 103 -2.10 -12.34 8.00
N ASP A 104 -2.35 -12.62 6.72
CA ASP A 104 -1.31 -12.97 5.76
C ASP A 104 -0.55 -11.74 5.28
N THR A 105 0.65 -11.93 4.75
CA THR A 105 1.48 -10.89 4.14
C THR A 105 1.38 -10.84 2.62
N SER A 106 0.36 -11.50 2.09
CA SER A 106 0.06 -11.48 0.66
C SER A 106 -1.41 -11.77 0.40
N LEU A 107 -1.90 -11.28 -0.74
CA LEU A 107 -3.18 -11.64 -1.33
C LEU A 107 -2.90 -12.21 -2.73
N ALA A 108 -3.43 -13.39 -3.02
CA ALA A 108 -3.34 -13.93 -4.37
C ALA A 108 -4.25 -13.14 -5.33
N GLU A 109 -3.91 -13.12 -6.60
CA GLU A 109 -4.76 -12.58 -7.65
C GLU A 109 -6.12 -13.30 -7.64
N GLY A 110 -7.20 -12.53 -7.66
CA GLY A 110 -8.57 -13.05 -7.61
C GLY A 110 -9.03 -13.56 -6.24
N ALA A 111 -8.22 -13.41 -5.19
CA ALA A 111 -8.59 -13.88 -3.85
C ALA A 111 -9.80 -13.15 -3.24
N ILE A 112 -10.03 -11.91 -3.67
CA ILE A 112 -11.13 -11.09 -3.16
C ILE A 112 -12.29 -11.10 -4.15
N ALA A 113 -13.48 -11.46 -3.66
CA ALA A 113 -14.67 -11.50 -4.49
C ALA A 113 -14.96 -10.14 -5.14
N GLY A 114 -15.05 -10.12 -6.47
CA GLY A 114 -15.33 -8.94 -7.26
C GLY A 114 -16.80 -8.52 -7.22
N LYS A 115 -17.09 -7.33 -7.74
CA LYS A 115 -18.44 -6.75 -7.82
C LYS A 115 -19.41 -7.73 -8.49
N GLY A 116 -20.58 -7.90 -7.87
CA GLY A 116 -21.63 -8.82 -8.33
C GLY A 116 -21.60 -10.19 -7.62
N ALA A 117 -20.51 -10.58 -6.99
CA ALA A 117 -20.45 -11.77 -6.15
C ALA A 117 -20.98 -11.49 -4.74
N LYS A 118 -21.50 -12.54 -4.09
CA LYS A 118 -21.91 -12.44 -2.68
C LYS A 118 -20.69 -12.12 -1.80
N GLY A 119 -20.80 -11.11 -0.95
CA GLY A 119 -19.71 -10.67 -0.08
C GLY A 119 -18.59 -9.96 -0.82
N SER A 120 -18.88 -9.35 -1.97
CA SER A 120 -17.92 -8.56 -2.74
C SER A 120 -17.25 -7.48 -1.88
N ARG A 121 -15.90 -7.46 -1.93
CA ARG A 121 -15.03 -6.46 -1.30
C ARG A 121 -14.02 -5.88 -2.27
N TYR A 122 -14.24 -6.09 -3.56
CA TYR A 122 -13.42 -5.55 -4.63
C TYR A 122 -14.28 -5.05 -5.80
N VAL A 123 -13.97 -3.87 -6.28
CA VAL A 123 -14.44 -3.33 -7.56
C VAL A 123 -13.25 -2.69 -8.27
N GLY A 124 -12.93 -3.16 -9.45
CA GLY A 124 -11.76 -2.73 -10.20
C GLY A 124 -11.85 -1.29 -10.70
N PRO A 125 -10.73 -0.74 -11.20
CA PRO A 125 -10.67 0.57 -11.82
C PRO A 125 -11.76 0.78 -12.89
N TYR A 126 -12.45 1.93 -12.77
CA TYR A 126 -13.49 2.35 -13.74
C TYR A 126 -13.54 3.87 -13.87
N PRO A 127 -12.48 4.53 -14.35
CA PRO A 127 -12.49 5.99 -14.51
C PRO A 127 -13.39 6.42 -15.66
N PRO A 128 -13.80 7.68 -15.73
CA PRO A 128 -14.49 8.23 -16.89
C PRO A 128 -13.70 8.02 -18.18
N LEU A 129 -14.39 7.89 -19.30
CA LEU A 129 -13.76 7.67 -20.60
C LEU A 129 -12.77 8.78 -20.93
N GLY A 130 -11.53 8.40 -21.22
CA GLY A 130 -10.44 9.32 -21.54
C GLY A 130 -9.69 9.86 -20.32
N ALA A 131 -10.26 9.83 -19.11
CA ALA A 131 -9.58 10.20 -17.88
C ALA A 131 -8.54 9.15 -17.46
N THR A 132 -7.51 9.60 -16.77
CA THR A 132 -6.51 8.74 -16.12
C THR A 132 -6.60 8.97 -14.63
N HIS A 133 -6.98 7.94 -13.88
CA HIS A 133 -7.03 8.01 -12.42
C HIS A 133 -5.90 7.20 -11.79
N THR A 134 -5.48 7.61 -10.60
CA THR A 134 -4.55 6.87 -9.75
C THR A 134 -5.34 6.06 -8.74
N TYR A 135 -5.11 4.74 -8.76
CA TYR A 135 -5.66 3.81 -7.77
C TYR A 135 -4.55 3.45 -6.81
N SER A 136 -4.68 3.90 -5.57
CA SER A 136 -3.69 3.71 -4.52
C SER A 136 -4.10 2.55 -3.63
N VAL A 137 -3.21 1.57 -3.45
CA VAL A 137 -3.35 0.53 -2.45
C VAL A 137 -2.59 0.95 -1.20
N PHE A 138 -3.27 0.93 -0.06
CA PHE A 138 -2.68 1.06 1.26
C PHE A 138 -2.79 -0.24 2.01
N VAL A 139 -1.71 -0.65 2.67
CA VAL A 139 -1.67 -1.78 3.59
C VAL A 139 -1.28 -1.24 4.95
N PHE A 140 -2.19 -1.26 5.90
CA PHE A 140 -1.95 -0.83 7.28
C PHE A 140 -1.65 -2.03 8.16
N ALA A 141 -0.51 -2.03 8.83
CA ALA A 141 -0.16 -3.04 9.82
C ALA A 141 -0.72 -2.64 11.19
N LEU A 142 -1.52 -3.50 11.80
CA LEU A 142 -2.26 -3.23 13.02
C LEU A 142 -1.79 -4.13 14.17
N LYS A 143 -1.70 -3.56 15.38
CA LYS A 143 -1.43 -4.32 16.61
C LYS A 143 -2.60 -5.18 17.04
N ASN A 144 -3.82 -4.61 16.95
CA ASN A 144 -5.06 -5.17 17.45
C ASN A 144 -6.16 -5.00 16.40
N GLU A 145 -7.30 -5.63 16.63
CA GLU A 145 -8.50 -5.37 15.86
C GLU A 145 -8.92 -3.88 16.02
N PRO A 146 -9.19 -3.17 14.92
CA PRO A 146 -9.62 -1.78 14.99
C PRO A 146 -11.03 -1.67 15.58
N GLY A 147 -11.32 -0.53 16.19
CA GLY A 147 -12.66 -0.17 16.62
C GLY A 147 -13.62 -0.06 15.43
N LYS A 148 -14.91 -0.05 15.70
CA LYS A 148 -15.91 0.11 14.65
C LYS A 148 -15.88 1.53 14.10
N PHE A 149 -15.70 1.68 12.80
CA PHE A 149 -15.81 2.93 12.07
C PHE A 149 -16.43 2.67 10.68
N TYR A 150 -16.86 3.73 10.02
CA TYR A 150 -17.52 3.58 8.72
C TYR A 150 -16.52 3.62 7.59
N MET A 151 -16.64 2.64 6.68
CA MET A 151 -16.02 2.63 5.35
C MET A 151 -17.08 2.27 4.32
N GLY A 152 -17.36 3.19 3.38
CA GLY A 152 -18.34 3.00 2.32
C GLY A 152 -17.74 2.25 1.12
N PHE A 153 -17.75 0.92 1.12
CA PHE A 153 -17.28 0.11 -0.01
C PHE A 153 -18.08 0.40 -1.29
N ASP A 154 -17.40 0.43 -2.43
CA ASP A 154 -17.93 0.78 -3.76
C ASP A 154 -18.67 2.13 -3.75
N GLY A 155 -18.09 3.11 -3.07
CA GLY A 155 -18.68 4.42 -2.93
C GLY A 155 -17.68 5.53 -2.62
N GLY A 156 -18.10 6.76 -2.87
CA GLY A 156 -17.36 7.97 -2.51
C GLY A 156 -17.59 8.39 -1.05
N GLY A 157 -16.90 9.46 -0.66
CA GLY A 157 -17.00 10.00 0.71
C GLY A 157 -16.03 9.38 1.70
N ASN A 158 -15.15 8.49 1.27
CA ASN A 158 -14.09 7.93 2.11
C ASN A 158 -12.87 8.84 2.09
N SER A 159 -12.46 9.36 3.24
CA SER A 159 -11.18 10.03 3.39
C SER A 159 -10.15 9.03 3.89
N ILE A 160 -8.98 8.95 3.24
CA ILE A 160 -7.90 8.08 3.70
C ILE A 160 -7.43 8.47 5.11
N ASN A 161 -7.54 9.75 5.48
CA ASN A 161 -7.26 10.22 6.83
C ASN A 161 -8.25 9.69 7.85
N ASP A 162 -9.54 9.66 7.52
CA ASP A 162 -10.56 9.16 8.44
C ASP A 162 -10.46 7.63 8.56
N ILE A 163 -10.13 6.95 7.46
CA ILE A 163 -9.80 5.52 7.47
C ILE A 163 -8.60 5.27 8.40
N TYR A 164 -7.50 6.03 8.22
CA TYR A 164 -6.34 5.91 9.09
C TYR A 164 -6.69 6.15 10.57
N LYS A 165 -7.42 7.22 10.89
CA LYS A 165 -7.84 7.50 12.27
C LYS A 165 -8.69 6.37 12.85
N GLY A 166 -9.61 5.82 12.07
CA GLY A 166 -10.42 4.68 12.48
C GLY A 166 -9.57 3.44 12.76
N LEU A 167 -8.63 3.10 11.87
CA LEU A 167 -7.71 1.98 12.04
C LEU A 167 -6.73 2.18 13.19
N ASN A 168 -6.33 3.44 13.44
CA ASN A 168 -5.38 3.79 14.51
C ASN A 168 -5.98 3.77 15.91
N THR A 169 -7.28 3.49 16.02
CA THR A 169 -7.98 3.27 17.29
C THR A 169 -8.43 1.82 17.35
N ASP A 170 -7.99 1.08 18.38
CA ASP A 170 -8.37 -0.33 18.55
C ASP A 170 -9.78 -0.49 19.12
N ALA A 171 -10.25 -1.74 19.25
CA ALA A 171 -11.59 -2.07 19.74
C ALA A 171 -11.82 -1.62 21.20
N ASP A 172 -10.74 -1.46 21.97
CA ASP A 172 -10.78 -0.98 23.36
C ASP A 172 -10.70 0.57 23.45
N GLY A 173 -10.55 1.25 22.30
CA GLY A 173 -10.48 2.72 22.22
C GLY A 173 -9.07 3.29 22.39
N ASN A 174 -8.02 2.45 22.41
CA ASN A 174 -6.63 2.91 22.50
C ASN A 174 -6.12 3.36 21.13
N THR A 175 -5.38 4.48 21.10
CA THR A 175 -4.72 4.97 19.89
C THR A 175 -3.34 4.35 19.70
N GLY A 176 -2.75 4.49 18.48
CA GLY A 176 -1.46 3.91 18.14
C GLY A 176 -1.57 2.44 17.69
N ASN A 177 -2.73 2.05 17.19
CA ASN A 177 -2.99 0.72 16.65
C ASN A 177 -2.31 0.49 15.29
N VAL A 178 -2.20 1.52 14.43
CA VAL A 178 -1.43 1.47 13.19
C VAL A 178 0.05 1.64 13.51
N ILE A 179 0.86 0.60 13.28
CA ILE A 179 2.31 0.61 13.58
C ILE A 179 3.18 0.85 12.37
N ALA A 180 2.66 0.54 11.18
CA ALA A 180 3.32 0.81 9.91
C ALA A 180 2.31 0.80 8.77
N TYR A 181 2.66 1.38 7.62
CA TYR A 181 1.85 1.25 6.42
C TYR A 181 2.72 1.10 5.17
N GLY A 182 2.16 0.45 4.16
CA GLY A 182 2.73 0.41 2.83
C GLY A 182 1.79 1.04 1.82
N ARG A 183 2.33 1.62 0.73
CA ARG A 183 1.55 2.21 -0.35
C ARG A 183 2.07 1.75 -1.70
N LEU A 184 1.15 1.42 -2.60
CA LEU A 184 1.42 1.10 -4.00
C LEU A 184 0.44 1.86 -4.88
N ASP A 185 0.95 2.72 -5.75
CA ASP A 185 0.14 3.49 -6.70
C ASP A 185 0.22 2.88 -8.09
N GLY A 186 -0.90 2.94 -8.80
CA GLY A 186 -0.97 2.61 -10.21
C GLY A 186 -1.98 3.50 -10.93
N ASN A 187 -1.60 4.00 -12.10
CA ASN A 187 -2.53 4.70 -12.97
C ASN A 187 -3.34 3.72 -13.80
N TYR A 188 -4.61 4.05 -14.02
CA TYR A 188 -5.45 3.36 -14.99
C TYR A 188 -6.20 4.37 -15.85
N LYS A 189 -6.23 4.11 -17.16
CA LYS A 189 -6.99 4.90 -18.14
C LYS A 189 -7.98 3.98 -18.85
N LYS A 190 -9.27 4.30 -18.76
CA LYS A 190 -10.30 3.58 -19.52
C LYS A 190 -10.08 3.78 -21.01
N LYS A 191 -9.96 2.67 -21.74
CA LYS A 191 -9.87 2.63 -23.21
C LYS A 191 -11.26 2.82 -23.82
N LYS A 192 -11.27 3.27 -25.08
CA LYS A 192 -12.49 3.33 -25.91
C LYS A 192 -12.89 1.93 -26.34
#